data_379877920549e5124d889586f8f00135
#
_entry.id   379877920549e5124d889586f8f00135
#
_cell.length_a   1.000
_cell.length_b   1.000
_cell.length_c   1.000
_cell.angle_alpha   90.00
_cell.angle_beta   90.00
_cell.angle_gamma   90.00
#
_symmetry.space_group_name_H-M   'P 1'
#
loop_
_entity.id
_entity.type
_entity.pdbx_description
1 polymer ?
#
loop_
_entity_poly.entity_id
_entity_poly.type
_entity_poly.pdbx_seq_one_letter_code
_entity_poly.pdbx_strand_id
1 'polypeptide(L)'
;MLAAGPLRSAKREPIPIDARAADHLRYIRETMESAAEFTAVPGWGGVAMGITALTASFVAARQSSPRAWLAVWLVEAFVAVAIAAPAAATKARRANSTLFSGPGRKFLLSFAPPIIVGGLLTFALYAAGAASVLPGVWLLLYGTAIVTGGAFSVRIVPVMGFCLMILGAASLIAPAAWGDAFMAAGFGALQIGFGIWIARHYGG
;
A
#
# COMPACT_ATOMS: atom_id res chain seq x y z
N MET A 1 -12.63 19.39 -69.10
CA MET A 1 -12.16 18.00 -68.98
C MET A 1 -10.91 18.04 -68.12
N LEU A 2 -11.02 17.78 -66.85
CA LEU A 2 -9.89 17.67 -65.94
C LEU A 2 -9.58 16.17 -65.79
N ALA A 3 -8.43 15.73 -66.26
CA ALA A 3 -7.96 14.36 -66.14
C ALA A 3 -7.48 14.11 -64.71
N ALA A 4 -8.16 13.20 -64.00
CA ALA A 4 -7.70 12.69 -62.71
C ALA A 4 -6.51 11.78 -62.94
N GLY A 5 -5.34 12.17 -62.40
CA GLY A 5 -4.13 11.34 -62.41
C GLY A 5 -4.28 10.11 -61.50
N PRO A 6 -3.65 8.98 -61.79
CA PRO A 6 -3.80 7.76 -61.02
C PRO A 6 -3.20 7.93 -59.63
N LEU A 7 -3.98 7.59 -58.59
CA LEU A 7 -3.54 7.50 -57.20
C LEU A 7 -2.39 6.46 -57.12
N ARG A 8 -1.15 6.91 -56.87
CA ARG A 8 -0.05 6.03 -56.57
C ARG A 8 -0.33 5.31 -55.24
N SER A 9 -0.71 4.04 -55.35
CA SER A 9 -0.75 3.13 -54.21
C SER A 9 0.64 3.03 -53.61
N ALA A 10 0.86 3.60 -52.43
CA ALA A 10 2.10 3.43 -51.67
C ALA A 10 2.23 1.95 -51.31
N LYS A 11 3.16 1.27 -51.99
CA LYS A 11 3.52 -0.12 -51.71
C LYS A 11 4.09 -0.16 -50.30
N ARG A 12 3.30 -0.58 -49.31
CA ARG A 12 3.81 -0.83 -47.95
C ARG A 12 4.82 -1.95 -48.04
N GLU A 13 6.07 -1.65 -47.77
CA GLU A 13 7.12 -2.67 -47.65
C GLU A 13 6.69 -3.66 -46.55
N PRO A 14 6.80 -4.98 -46.79
CA PRO A 14 6.51 -5.98 -45.77
C PRO A 14 7.51 -5.82 -44.63
N ILE A 15 6.97 -5.58 -43.40
CA ILE A 15 7.81 -5.55 -42.21
C ILE A 15 8.50 -6.92 -42.09
N PRO A 16 9.85 -6.99 -41.93
CA PRO A 16 10.55 -8.24 -41.76
C PRO A 16 9.94 -9.10 -40.66
N ILE A 17 9.85 -10.41 -40.88
CA ILE A 17 9.25 -11.37 -39.94
C ILE A 17 9.92 -11.27 -38.56
N ASP A 18 11.24 -11.06 -38.57
CA ASP A 18 12.04 -10.91 -37.34
C ASP A 18 11.65 -9.65 -36.53
N ALA A 19 11.33 -8.54 -37.19
CA ALA A 19 10.87 -7.32 -36.51
C ALA A 19 9.47 -7.51 -35.90
N ARG A 20 8.56 -8.20 -36.60
CA ARG A 20 7.25 -8.57 -36.07
C ARG A 20 7.35 -9.53 -34.89
N ALA A 21 8.21 -10.54 -34.99
CA ALA A 21 8.47 -11.48 -33.91
C ALA A 21 9.03 -10.76 -32.66
N ALA A 22 9.97 -9.84 -32.84
CA ALA A 22 10.52 -9.04 -31.76
C ALA A 22 9.45 -8.14 -31.09
N ASP A 23 8.58 -7.51 -31.89
CA ASP A 23 7.49 -6.68 -31.38
C ASP A 23 6.43 -7.52 -30.64
N HIS A 24 6.09 -8.72 -31.14
CA HIS A 24 5.19 -9.65 -30.45
C HIS A 24 5.79 -10.14 -29.13
N LEU A 25 7.08 -10.48 -29.08
CA LEU A 25 7.76 -10.88 -27.86
C LEU A 25 7.82 -9.75 -26.85
N ARG A 26 8.06 -8.50 -27.31
CA ARG A 26 8.00 -7.32 -26.44
C ARG A 26 6.60 -7.11 -25.88
N TYR A 27 5.57 -7.17 -26.71
CA TYR A 27 4.18 -7.05 -26.29
C TYR A 27 3.78 -8.14 -25.29
N ILE A 28 4.14 -9.40 -25.55
CA ILE A 28 3.89 -10.50 -24.60
C ILE A 28 4.60 -10.23 -23.28
N ARG A 29 5.86 -9.83 -23.31
CA ARG A 29 6.64 -9.50 -22.12
C ARG A 29 6.02 -8.34 -21.35
N GLU A 30 5.67 -7.24 -22.00
CA GLU A 30 5.00 -6.09 -21.38
C GLU A 30 3.63 -6.47 -20.78
N THR A 31 2.88 -7.34 -21.47
CA THR A 31 1.59 -7.85 -20.98
C THR A 31 1.81 -8.75 -19.76
N MET A 32 2.78 -9.64 -19.77
CA MET A 32 3.12 -10.48 -18.63
C MET A 32 3.66 -9.66 -17.45
N GLU A 33 4.50 -8.66 -17.68
CA GLU A 33 5.00 -7.74 -16.64
C GLU A 33 3.88 -6.87 -16.07
N SER A 34 2.91 -6.47 -16.88
CA SER A 34 1.75 -5.68 -16.41
C SER A 34 0.72 -6.53 -15.66
N ALA A 35 0.64 -7.83 -15.94
CA ALA A 35 -0.20 -8.81 -15.25
C ALA A 35 0.49 -9.41 -14.01
N ALA A 36 1.80 -9.18 -13.82
CA ALA A 36 2.52 -9.68 -12.67
C ALA A 36 1.99 -9.05 -11.37
N GLU A 37 1.69 -9.87 -10.40
CA GLU A 37 1.29 -9.42 -9.07
C GLU A 37 2.51 -8.90 -8.29
N PHE A 38 2.32 -7.81 -7.55
CA PHE A 38 3.33 -7.31 -6.64
C PHE A 38 3.41 -8.20 -5.39
N THR A 39 4.37 -9.10 -5.35
CA THR A 39 4.55 -10.07 -4.25
C THR A 39 5.50 -9.57 -3.15
N ALA A 40 6.10 -8.39 -3.30
CA ALA A 40 7.10 -7.88 -2.37
C ALA A 40 6.51 -7.28 -1.06
N VAL A 41 5.23 -7.54 -0.74
CA VAL A 41 4.69 -7.22 0.59
C VAL A 41 5.39 -8.09 1.63
N PRO A 42 6.12 -7.49 2.60
CA PRO A 42 6.95 -8.25 3.52
C PRO A 42 6.11 -8.84 4.66
N GLY A 43 5.99 -10.18 4.70
CA GLY A 43 5.22 -10.85 5.75
C GLY A 43 5.84 -10.64 7.14
N TRP A 44 7.11 -10.98 7.32
CA TRP A 44 7.81 -10.78 8.60
C TRP A 44 8.00 -9.31 8.95
N GLY A 45 8.15 -8.42 7.96
CA GLY A 45 8.13 -6.99 8.16
C GLY A 45 6.80 -6.53 8.77
N GLY A 46 5.68 -7.07 8.27
CA GLY A 46 4.34 -6.83 8.82
C GLY A 46 4.22 -7.28 10.29
N VAL A 47 4.76 -8.45 10.62
CA VAL A 47 4.79 -8.92 12.02
C VAL A 47 5.59 -7.98 12.91
N ALA A 48 6.78 -7.56 12.47
CA ALA A 48 7.62 -6.63 13.24
C ALA A 48 6.92 -5.28 13.47
N MET A 49 6.30 -4.69 12.42
CA MET A 49 5.50 -3.48 12.54
C MET A 49 4.33 -3.65 13.50
N GLY A 50 3.65 -4.80 13.46
CA GLY A 50 2.53 -5.07 14.37
C GLY A 50 2.98 -5.14 15.84
N ILE A 51 4.15 -5.71 16.12
CA ILE A 51 4.71 -5.77 17.48
C ILE A 51 5.06 -4.36 17.97
N THR A 52 5.71 -3.53 17.14
CA THR A 52 6.03 -2.14 17.51
C THR A 52 4.76 -1.31 17.71
N ALA A 53 3.71 -1.51 16.90
CA ALA A 53 2.43 -0.84 17.05
C ALA A 53 1.69 -1.24 18.34
N LEU A 54 1.75 -2.51 18.78
CA LEU A 54 1.23 -2.92 20.09
C LEU A 54 1.97 -2.22 21.24
N THR A 55 3.28 -2.11 21.14
CA THR A 55 4.09 -1.38 22.11
C THR A 55 3.72 0.10 22.12
N ALA A 56 3.59 0.72 20.95
CA ALA A 56 3.18 2.11 20.80
C ALA A 56 1.79 2.36 21.41
N SER A 57 0.82 1.47 21.15
CA SER A 57 -0.52 1.56 21.73
C SER A 57 -0.48 1.55 23.27
N PHE A 58 0.33 0.65 23.86
CA PHE A 58 0.48 0.57 25.32
C PHE A 58 1.13 1.84 25.90
N VAL A 59 2.10 2.44 25.20
CA VAL A 59 2.75 3.69 25.60
C VAL A 59 1.77 4.86 25.40
N ALA A 60 1.07 4.92 24.27
CA ALA A 60 0.10 5.98 23.93
C ALA A 60 -1.03 6.05 24.96
N ALA A 61 -1.59 4.89 25.35
CA ALA A 61 -2.66 4.82 26.36
C ALA A 61 -2.28 5.40 27.73
N ARG A 62 -0.99 5.61 28.00
CA ARG A 62 -0.49 6.22 29.24
C ARG A 62 -0.22 7.72 29.13
N GLN A 63 -0.38 8.28 27.95
CA GLN A 63 -0.10 9.71 27.77
C GLN A 63 -1.26 10.57 28.27
N SER A 64 -0.93 11.59 29.05
CA SER A 64 -1.91 12.51 29.63
C SER A 64 -2.30 13.65 28.69
N SER A 65 -1.56 13.86 27.59
CA SER A 65 -1.80 14.96 26.67
C SER A 65 -1.97 14.47 25.22
N PRO A 66 -2.86 15.07 24.43
CA PRO A 66 -3.02 14.76 23.00
C PRO A 66 -1.71 14.91 22.20
N ARG A 67 -0.85 15.86 22.60
CA ARG A 67 0.45 16.09 21.96
C ARG A 67 1.40 14.92 22.18
N ALA A 68 1.50 14.43 23.40
CA ALA A 68 2.38 13.30 23.72
C ALA A 68 1.84 12.01 23.06
N TRP A 69 0.52 11.81 23.08
CA TRP A 69 -0.14 10.70 22.37
C TRP A 69 0.17 10.73 20.87
N LEU A 70 -0.01 11.88 20.22
CA LEU A 70 0.29 12.05 18.81
C LEU A 70 1.77 11.79 18.50
N ALA A 71 2.69 12.28 19.36
CA ALA A 71 4.13 12.06 19.20
C ALA A 71 4.48 10.57 19.21
N VAL A 72 3.89 9.78 20.12
CA VAL A 72 4.10 8.31 20.16
C VAL A 72 3.72 7.67 18.83
N TRP A 73 2.55 7.98 18.30
CA TRP A 73 2.07 7.40 17.05
C TRP A 73 2.83 7.89 15.81
N LEU A 74 3.30 9.14 15.80
CA LEU A 74 4.15 9.63 14.72
C LEU A 74 5.53 8.93 14.73
N VAL A 75 6.11 8.74 15.91
CA VAL A 75 7.35 7.94 16.06
C VAL A 75 7.12 6.52 15.57
N GLU A 76 6.02 5.89 15.97
CA GLU A 76 5.67 4.55 15.46
C GLU A 76 5.51 4.51 13.95
N ALA A 77 4.88 5.51 13.33
CA ALA A 77 4.77 5.58 11.87
C ALA A 77 6.16 5.61 11.20
N PHE A 78 7.12 6.35 11.74
CA PHE A 78 8.50 6.35 11.23
C PHE A 78 9.19 5.00 11.44
N VAL A 79 9.01 4.37 12.60
CA VAL A 79 9.56 3.03 12.88
C VAL A 79 8.97 2.00 11.92
N ALA A 80 7.66 2.03 11.69
CA ALA A 80 6.99 1.15 10.75
C ALA A 80 7.53 1.31 9.32
N VAL A 81 7.75 2.54 8.84
CA VAL A 81 8.37 2.80 7.54
C VAL A 81 9.81 2.29 7.49
N ALA A 82 10.58 2.50 8.56
CA ALA A 82 11.96 2.03 8.66
C ALA A 82 12.06 0.49 8.64
N ILE A 83 11.04 -0.22 9.10
CA ILE A 83 10.94 -1.68 9.02
C ILE A 83 10.44 -2.11 7.63
N ALA A 84 9.35 -1.50 7.14
CA ALA A 84 8.68 -1.90 5.92
C ALA A 84 9.53 -1.69 4.67
N ALA A 85 10.20 -0.54 4.55
CA ALA A 85 10.93 -0.18 3.34
C ALA A 85 12.09 -1.15 3.04
N PRO A 86 13.02 -1.45 3.97
CA PRO A 86 14.09 -2.41 3.71
C PRO A 86 13.56 -3.85 3.54
N ALA A 87 12.52 -4.25 4.29
CA ALA A 87 11.92 -5.56 4.16
C ALA A 87 11.30 -5.77 2.76
N ALA A 88 10.54 -4.79 2.27
CA ALA A 88 9.98 -4.81 0.92
C ALA A 88 11.07 -4.77 -0.16
N ALA A 89 12.10 -3.94 0.01
CA ALA A 89 13.22 -3.86 -0.92
C ALA A 89 14.00 -5.18 -1.01
N THR A 90 14.24 -5.84 0.12
CA THR A 90 14.93 -7.12 0.18
C THR A 90 14.11 -8.21 -0.52
N LYS A 91 12.79 -8.26 -0.26
CA LYS A 91 11.89 -9.21 -0.89
C LYS A 91 11.77 -8.98 -2.40
N ALA A 92 11.69 -7.71 -2.84
CA ALA A 92 11.68 -7.36 -4.26
C ALA A 92 12.98 -7.81 -4.97
N ARG A 93 14.14 -7.58 -4.36
CA ARG A 93 15.45 -8.04 -4.89
C ARG A 93 15.51 -9.56 -5.04
N ARG A 94 15.03 -10.31 -4.05
CA ARG A 94 14.95 -11.79 -4.11
C ARG A 94 14.06 -12.28 -5.25
N ALA A 95 13.02 -11.51 -5.61
CA ALA A 95 12.13 -11.78 -6.74
C ALA A 95 12.65 -11.23 -8.08
N ASN A 96 13.92 -10.80 -8.16
CA ASN A 96 14.51 -10.14 -9.34
C ASN A 96 13.66 -8.96 -9.87
N SER A 97 13.01 -8.23 -8.98
CA SER A 97 12.18 -7.06 -9.29
C SER A 97 12.65 -5.83 -8.52
N THR A 98 12.16 -4.66 -8.91
CA THR A 98 12.41 -3.42 -8.19
C THR A 98 11.10 -2.80 -7.72
N LEU A 99 11.12 -2.11 -6.57
CA LEU A 99 9.94 -1.42 -6.02
C LEU A 99 9.43 -0.30 -6.95
N PHE A 100 10.31 0.24 -7.80
CA PHE A 100 10.00 1.39 -8.67
C PHE A 100 9.68 1.00 -10.11
N SER A 101 9.61 -0.29 -10.44
CA SER A 101 9.26 -0.80 -11.78
C SER A 101 7.93 -1.55 -11.77
N GLY A 102 7.21 -1.50 -12.92
CA GLY A 102 6.01 -2.29 -13.14
C GLY A 102 4.99 -2.27 -11.99
N PRO A 103 4.63 -3.44 -11.43
CA PRO A 103 3.63 -3.57 -10.38
C PRO A 103 3.97 -2.83 -9.09
N GLY A 104 5.26 -2.78 -8.71
CA GLY A 104 5.71 -2.06 -7.51
C GLY A 104 5.43 -0.56 -7.58
N ARG A 105 5.67 0.07 -8.73
CA ARG A 105 5.32 1.48 -8.95
C ARG A 105 3.82 1.72 -8.89
N LYS A 106 3.01 0.82 -9.49
CA LYS A 106 1.54 0.91 -9.41
C LYS A 106 1.07 0.81 -7.96
N PHE A 107 1.61 -0.15 -7.21
CA PHE A 107 1.34 -0.28 -5.78
C PHE A 107 1.65 1.02 -5.03
N LEU A 108 2.86 1.57 -5.17
CA LEU A 108 3.26 2.80 -4.48
C LEU A 108 2.40 4.01 -4.86
N LEU A 109 2.11 4.21 -6.14
CA LEU A 109 1.28 5.31 -6.61
C LEU A 109 -0.17 5.21 -6.11
N SER A 110 -0.70 4.01 -5.90
CA SER A 110 -2.04 3.79 -5.37
C SER A 110 -2.07 3.85 -3.83
N PHE A 111 -0.98 3.48 -3.17
CA PHE A 111 -0.85 3.48 -1.72
C PHE A 111 -0.59 4.90 -1.16
N ALA A 112 0.21 5.71 -1.85
CA ALA A 112 0.67 7.00 -1.34
C ALA A 112 -0.44 8.05 -1.13
N PRO A 113 -1.44 8.24 -2.03
CA PRO A 113 -2.43 9.30 -1.87
C PRO A 113 -3.22 9.22 -0.56
N PRO A 114 -3.79 8.08 -0.13
CA PRO A 114 -4.48 8.02 1.17
C PRO A 114 -3.56 8.31 2.36
N ILE A 115 -2.28 7.94 2.28
CA ILE A 115 -1.30 8.23 3.34
C ILE A 115 -1.01 9.73 3.42
N ILE A 116 -0.84 10.39 2.27
CA ILE A 116 -0.63 11.85 2.22
C ILE A 116 -1.86 12.58 2.79
N VAL A 117 -3.06 12.17 2.39
CA VAL A 117 -4.32 12.71 2.94
C VAL A 117 -4.38 12.49 4.45
N GLY A 118 -3.96 11.31 4.94
CA GLY A 118 -3.86 11.01 6.36
C GLY A 118 -2.96 11.98 7.12
N GLY A 119 -1.80 12.30 6.57
CA GLY A 119 -0.90 13.31 7.15
C GLY A 119 -1.52 14.71 7.21
N LEU A 120 -2.17 15.15 6.12
CA LEU A 120 -2.86 16.44 6.08
C LEU A 120 -4.02 16.53 7.06
N LEU A 121 -4.84 15.46 7.12
CA LEU A 121 -5.95 15.38 8.08
C LEU A 121 -5.47 15.31 9.52
N THR A 122 -4.34 14.67 9.79
CA THR A 122 -3.74 14.64 11.13
C THR A 122 -3.47 16.07 11.62
N PHE A 123 -2.83 16.88 10.80
CA PHE A 123 -2.56 18.27 11.13
C PHE A 123 -3.85 19.09 11.32
N ALA A 124 -4.80 18.97 10.39
CA ALA A 124 -6.05 19.74 10.42
C ALA A 124 -6.92 19.37 11.62
N LEU A 125 -7.11 18.07 11.89
CA LEU A 125 -7.92 17.58 13.02
C LEU A 125 -7.27 17.88 14.37
N TYR A 126 -5.93 17.78 14.44
CA TYR A 126 -5.22 18.15 15.66
C TYR A 126 -5.36 19.65 15.96
N ALA A 127 -5.20 20.52 14.95
CA ALA A 127 -5.38 21.96 15.08
C ALA A 127 -6.83 22.34 15.45
N ALA A 128 -7.81 21.57 14.98
CA ALA A 128 -9.21 21.75 15.33
C ALA A 128 -9.60 21.18 16.72
N GLY A 129 -8.66 20.60 17.46
CA GLY A 129 -8.95 19.98 18.76
C GLY A 129 -9.67 18.62 18.68
N ALA A 130 -9.75 18.02 17.48
CA ALA A 130 -10.46 16.78 17.21
C ALA A 130 -9.52 15.55 17.19
N ALA A 131 -8.50 15.52 18.03
CA ALA A 131 -7.52 14.44 18.07
C ALA A 131 -8.13 13.06 18.38
N SER A 132 -9.26 13.03 19.06
CA SER A 132 -9.97 11.79 19.41
C SER A 132 -10.49 10.97 18.24
N VAL A 133 -10.68 11.58 17.05
CA VAL A 133 -11.11 10.86 15.84
C VAL A 133 -9.95 10.30 15.02
N LEU A 134 -8.69 10.70 15.33
CA LEU A 134 -7.51 10.27 14.58
C LEU A 134 -7.35 8.75 14.49
N PRO A 135 -7.59 7.95 15.53
CA PRO A 135 -7.51 6.48 15.43
C PRO A 135 -8.36 5.92 14.28
N GLY A 136 -9.63 6.32 14.22
CA GLY A 136 -10.54 5.87 13.17
C GLY A 136 -10.14 6.37 11.78
N VAL A 137 -9.74 7.64 11.68
CA VAL A 137 -9.27 8.23 10.41
C VAL A 137 -8.01 7.52 9.88
N TRP A 138 -7.05 7.23 10.74
CA TRP A 138 -5.82 6.53 10.33
C TRP A 138 -6.07 5.10 9.89
N LEU A 139 -6.91 4.36 10.63
CA LEU A 139 -7.29 3.00 10.24
C LEU A 139 -8.04 2.96 8.92
N LEU A 140 -8.96 3.90 8.67
CA LEU A 140 -9.68 4.03 7.40
C LEU A 140 -8.75 4.35 6.25
N LEU A 141 -7.90 5.35 6.39
CA LEU A 141 -7.02 5.81 5.31
C LEU A 141 -5.90 4.80 5.03
N TYR A 142 -5.32 4.20 6.07
CA TYR A 142 -4.36 3.12 5.89
C TYR A 142 -5.01 1.89 5.26
N GLY A 143 -6.21 1.51 5.72
CA GLY A 143 -7.00 0.45 5.11
C GLY A 143 -7.29 0.72 3.64
N THR A 144 -7.68 1.95 3.29
CA THR A 144 -7.87 2.38 1.89
C THR A 144 -6.58 2.27 1.08
N ALA A 145 -5.45 2.72 1.64
CA ALA A 145 -4.14 2.61 0.99
C ALA A 145 -3.77 1.14 0.71
N ILE A 146 -4.03 0.25 1.68
CA ILE A 146 -3.81 -1.20 1.53
C ILE A 146 -4.75 -1.81 0.48
N VAL A 147 -6.02 -1.42 0.42
CA VAL A 147 -6.95 -1.91 -0.61
C VAL A 147 -6.52 -1.45 -1.99
N THR A 148 -6.25 -0.15 -2.16
CA THR A 148 -5.91 0.43 -3.48
C THR A 148 -4.54 -0.03 -3.98
N GLY A 149 -3.52 -0.05 -3.12
CA GLY A 149 -2.20 -0.61 -3.44
C GLY A 149 -2.26 -2.13 -3.63
N GLY A 150 -2.99 -2.81 -2.75
CA GLY A 150 -3.17 -4.26 -2.76
C GLY A 150 -3.91 -4.81 -3.98
N ALA A 151 -4.63 -3.97 -4.73
CA ALA A 151 -5.24 -4.35 -6.00
C ALA A 151 -4.19 -4.85 -7.03
N PHE A 152 -2.93 -4.47 -6.86
CA PHE A 152 -1.80 -4.93 -7.68
C PHE A 152 -0.94 -5.98 -6.96
N SER A 153 -1.42 -6.56 -5.87
CA SER A 153 -0.70 -7.52 -5.02
C SER A 153 -1.51 -8.79 -4.81
N VAL A 154 -1.02 -9.68 -3.94
CA VAL A 154 -1.70 -10.92 -3.60
C VAL A 154 -3.06 -10.66 -2.93
N ARG A 155 -4.04 -11.50 -3.23
CA ARG A 155 -5.47 -11.31 -2.85
C ARG A 155 -5.73 -11.06 -1.36
N ILE A 156 -4.85 -11.55 -0.49
CA ILE A 156 -5.01 -11.39 0.96
C ILE A 156 -4.78 -9.95 1.42
N VAL A 157 -4.01 -9.16 0.67
CA VAL A 157 -3.67 -7.76 1.03
C VAL A 157 -4.90 -6.85 1.02
N PRO A 158 -5.74 -6.82 -0.03
CA PRO A 158 -7.00 -6.07 0.03
C PRO A 158 -7.93 -6.51 1.17
N VAL A 159 -7.98 -7.80 1.48
CA VAL A 159 -8.80 -8.31 2.60
C VAL A 159 -8.34 -7.69 3.93
N MET A 160 -7.03 -7.64 4.18
CA MET A 160 -6.47 -6.94 5.34
C MET A 160 -6.90 -5.47 5.37
N GLY A 161 -6.85 -4.79 4.23
CA GLY A 161 -7.27 -3.39 4.12
C GLY A 161 -8.75 -3.19 4.47
N PHE A 162 -9.66 -4.06 4.01
CA PHE A 162 -11.06 -4.01 4.39
C PHE A 162 -11.28 -4.26 5.89
N CYS A 163 -10.55 -5.19 6.51
CA CYS A 163 -10.61 -5.39 7.96
C CYS A 163 -10.19 -4.12 8.73
N LEU A 164 -9.13 -3.45 8.28
CA LEU A 164 -8.70 -2.16 8.84
C LEU A 164 -9.76 -1.07 8.68
N MET A 165 -10.41 -0.98 7.52
CA MET A 165 -11.48 -0.01 7.28
C MET A 165 -12.69 -0.26 8.19
N ILE A 166 -13.07 -1.51 8.40
CA ILE A 166 -14.15 -1.87 9.33
C ILE A 166 -13.81 -1.44 10.76
N LEU A 167 -12.58 -1.72 11.21
CA LEU A 167 -12.12 -1.26 12.53
C LEU A 167 -12.08 0.27 12.61
N GLY A 168 -11.66 0.93 11.55
CA GLY A 168 -11.63 2.39 11.49
C GLY A 168 -13.03 3.00 11.59
N ALA A 169 -13.99 2.46 10.84
CA ALA A 169 -15.39 2.88 10.92
C ALA A 169 -15.98 2.64 12.31
N ALA A 170 -15.72 1.48 12.92
CA ALA A 170 -16.14 1.17 14.28
C ALA A 170 -15.52 2.13 15.30
N SER A 171 -14.24 2.48 15.13
CA SER A 171 -13.54 3.43 16.00
C SER A 171 -14.14 4.84 15.97
N LEU A 172 -14.69 5.30 14.83
CA LEU A 172 -15.31 6.62 14.72
C LEU A 172 -16.65 6.74 15.47
N ILE A 173 -17.35 5.62 15.64
CA ILE A 173 -18.66 5.58 16.33
C ILE A 173 -18.54 5.10 17.79
N ALA A 174 -17.40 4.52 18.16
CA ALA A 174 -17.14 4.05 19.51
C ALA A 174 -16.72 5.20 20.45
N PRO A 175 -16.79 5.00 21.77
CA PRO A 175 -16.26 5.96 22.73
C PRO A 175 -14.79 6.26 22.47
N ALA A 176 -14.39 7.55 22.55
CA ALA A 176 -13.02 7.99 22.30
C ALA A 176 -11.96 7.26 23.15
N ALA A 177 -12.32 6.82 24.35
CA ALA A 177 -11.45 6.04 25.24
C ALA A 177 -10.99 4.69 24.64
N TRP A 178 -11.66 4.18 23.60
CA TRP A 178 -11.31 2.93 22.93
C TRP A 178 -10.36 3.12 21.75
N GLY A 179 -9.99 4.36 21.44
CA GLY A 179 -9.13 4.68 20.30
C GLY A 179 -7.85 3.85 20.26
N ASP A 180 -7.12 3.76 21.39
CA ASP A 180 -5.89 2.97 21.47
C ASP A 180 -6.13 1.46 21.34
N ALA A 181 -7.28 0.95 21.80
CA ALA A 181 -7.65 -0.45 21.61
C ALA A 181 -7.90 -0.77 20.13
N PHE A 182 -8.58 0.12 19.40
CA PHE A 182 -8.76 -0.01 17.94
C PHE A 182 -7.43 0.06 17.19
N MET A 183 -6.53 0.95 17.61
CA MET A 183 -5.19 1.06 17.04
C MET A 183 -4.37 -0.22 17.30
N ALA A 184 -4.42 -0.76 18.52
CA ALA A 184 -3.79 -2.04 18.88
C ALA A 184 -4.37 -3.20 18.05
N ALA A 185 -5.67 -3.24 17.87
CA ALA A 185 -6.33 -4.27 17.07
C ALA A 185 -5.91 -4.17 15.57
N GLY A 186 -5.96 -2.97 15.00
CA GLY A 186 -5.69 -2.73 13.58
C GLY A 186 -4.21 -2.78 13.23
N PHE A 187 -3.42 -1.84 13.75
CA PHE A 187 -1.99 -1.76 13.46
C PHE A 187 -1.16 -2.81 14.20
N GLY A 188 -1.67 -3.37 15.31
CA GLY A 188 -1.04 -4.45 16.04
C GLY A 188 -1.50 -5.83 15.58
N ALA A 189 -2.63 -6.29 16.11
CA ALA A 189 -3.06 -7.68 15.97
C ALA A 189 -3.35 -8.09 14.52
N LEU A 190 -4.08 -7.28 13.73
CA LEU A 190 -4.32 -7.59 12.32
C LEU A 190 -3.02 -7.61 11.52
N GLN A 191 -2.13 -6.65 11.75
CA GLN A 191 -0.85 -6.59 11.05
C GLN A 191 0.00 -7.84 11.34
N ILE A 192 0.04 -8.31 12.58
CA ILE A 192 0.71 -9.57 12.95
C ILE A 192 0.04 -10.76 12.27
N GLY A 193 -1.28 -10.90 12.39
CA GLY A 193 -2.02 -12.03 11.84
C GLY A 193 -1.85 -12.16 10.32
N PHE A 194 -2.09 -11.07 9.59
CA PHE A 194 -1.90 -11.06 8.14
C PHE A 194 -0.43 -11.14 7.75
N GLY A 195 0.48 -10.55 8.53
CA GLY A 195 1.92 -10.67 8.34
C GLY A 195 2.39 -12.13 8.41
N ILE A 196 1.95 -12.88 9.42
CA ILE A 196 2.23 -14.32 9.54
C ILE A 196 1.65 -15.09 8.36
N TRP A 197 0.41 -14.79 7.98
CA TRP A 197 -0.23 -15.43 6.83
C TRP A 197 0.58 -15.22 5.55
N ILE A 198 0.95 -13.97 5.26
CA ILE A 198 1.74 -13.60 4.07
C ILE A 198 3.11 -14.28 4.12
N ALA A 199 3.78 -14.29 5.28
CA ALA A 199 5.09 -14.91 5.42
C ALA A 199 5.06 -16.41 5.13
N ARG A 200 4.00 -17.11 5.55
CA ARG A 200 3.87 -18.56 5.35
C ARG A 200 3.47 -18.97 3.94
N HIS A 201 2.67 -18.16 3.23
CA HIS A 201 2.09 -18.53 1.94
C HIS A 201 2.77 -17.87 0.75
N TYR A 202 3.42 -16.70 0.96
CA TYR A 202 4.01 -15.90 -0.13
C TYR A 202 5.48 -15.56 0.11
N GLY A 203 6.11 -16.22 1.07
CA GLY A 203 7.50 -16.00 1.46
C GLY A 203 7.67 -14.78 2.37
N GLY A 204 8.51 -14.91 3.39
CA GLY A 204 8.88 -13.86 4.34
C GLY A 204 10.10 -13.07 3.92
#